data_0a4b3cf7c8d162ecc3f95cde7ff75fdc
#
_entry.id   0a4b3cf7c8d162ecc3f95cde7ff75fdc
#
_cell.length_a   1.000
_cell.length_b   1.000
_cell.length_c   1.000
_cell.angle_alpha   90.00
_cell.angle_beta   90.00
_cell.angle_gamma   90.00
#
_symmetry.space_group_name_H-M   'P 1'
#
loop_
_entity.id
_entity.type
_entity.pdbx_description
1 polymer ?
#
loop_
_entity_poly.entity_id
_entity_poly.type
_entity_poly.pdbx_seq_one_letter_code
_entity_poly.pdbx_strand_id
1 'polypeptide(L)'
;KLQLKTGYMITIFSWYASRAKSKRKGKKRGPNGSGSHLLLEFWGCILKATPAYYSYISILSILCPSFDIVIKILKDQNIRAEYNRIKQIAYQVGEKCFSNRVRIGLQPGENVSGKRVIISVDGGRTRMREQNPDKKASQSSKGKRAKFDTPWREPKLFVIHILDKDGSIIK
;
A
#
# COMPACT_ATOMS: atom_id res chain seq x y z
N LYS A 1 4.73 15.41 -13.61
CA LYS A 1 3.25 15.42 -13.57
C LYS A 1 2.78 14.75 -12.30
N LEU A 2 1.83 15.36 -11.61
CA LEU A 2 1.25 14.90 -10.36
C LEU A 2 -0.26 14.74 -10.53
N GLN A 3 -0.82 13.62 -10.08
CA GLN A 3 -2.26 13.34 -10.19
C GLN A 3 -2.99 13.76 -8.91
N LEU A 4 -4.05 14.53 -9.08
CA LEU A 4 -4.95 14.99 -8.03
C LEU A 4 -6.14 14.01 -7.86
N LYS A 5 -6.78 14.07 -6.70
CA LYS A 5 -8.00 13.28 -6.42
C LYS A 5 -9.14 13.58 -7.40
N THR A 6 -9.20 14.80 -7.92
CA THR A 6 -10.18 15.25 -8.92
C THR A 6 -9.96 14.67 -10.32
N GLY A 7 -8.92 13.85 -10.53
CA GLY A 7 -8.56 13.32 -11.84
C GLY A 7 -7.62 14.20 -12.66
N TYR A 8 -7.50 15.46 -12.32
CA TYR A 8 -6.59 16.38 -13.02
C TYR A 8 -5.12 16.00 -12.81
N MET A 9 -4.32 16.25 -13.84
CA MET A 9 -2.87 16.11 -13.78
C MET A 9 -2.22 17.48 -13.86
N ILE A 10 -1.48 17.85 -12.83
CA ILE A 10 -0.70 19.09 -12.80
C ILE A 10 0.77 18.81 -13.09
N THR A 11 1.43 19.73 -13.77
CA THR A 11 2.88 19.69 -13.99
C THR A 11 3.54 20.58 -12.95
N ILE A 12 4.43 20.01 -12.16
CA ILE A 12 5.20 20.73 -11.14
C ILE A 12 6.67 20.64 -11.54
N PHE A 13 7.33 21.78 -11.50
CA PHE A 13 8.79 21.85 -11.60
C PHE A 13 9.36 21.84 -10.20
N SER A 14 10.24 20.90 -9.92
CA SER A 14 10.88 20.75 -8.63
C SER A 14 12.33 20.34 -8.76
N TRP A 15 13.14 20.69 -7.80
CA TRP A 15 14.54 20.30 -7.73
C TRP A 15 14.67 18.81 -7.50
N TYR A 16 15.56 18.19 -8.26
CA TYR A 16 15.89 16.79 -8.15
C TYR A 16 17.20 16.62 -7.39
N ALA A 17 17.15 16.01 -6.21
CA ALA A 17 18.32 15.66 -5.45
C ALA A 17 18.79 14.26 -5.84
N SER A 18 19.97 14.14 -6.42
CA SER A 18 20.60 12.85 -6.68
C SER A 18 21.44 12.43 -5.48
N ARG A 19 21.36 11.17 -5.07
CA ARG A 19 22.30 10.63 -4.09
C ARG A 19 23.70 10.65 -4.68
N ALA A 20 24.70 10.97 -3.82
CA ALA A 20 26.10 10.95 -4.20
C ALA A 20 26.47 9.64 -4.90
N LYS A 21 27.30 9.74 -5.92
CA LYS A 21 27.74 8.61 -6.76
C LYS A 21 28.41 7.55 -5.86
N SER A 22 27.72 6.44 -5.60
CA SER A 22 28.38 5.25 -5.07
C SER A 22 29.48 4.83 -6.04
N LYS A 23 30.71 4.66 -5.55
CA LYS A 23 31.89 4.23 -6.33
C LYS A 23 31.83 2.77 -6.80
N ARG A 24 30.65 2.17 -6.93
CA ARG A 24 30.51 0.81 -7.45
C ARG A 24 30.84 0.79 -8.95
N LYS A 25 32.00 0.28 -9.28
CA LYS A 25 32.45 -0.03 -10.64
C LYS A 25 31.42 -0.96 -11.32
N GLY A 26 30.98 -0.62 -12.52
CA GLY A 26 30.50 -1.59 -13.51
C GLY A 26 29.02 -1.66 -13.82
N LYS A 27 28.08 -0.99 -13.12
CA LYS A 27 26.67 -0.96 -13.58
C LYS A 27 26.33 0.37 -14.24
N LYS A 28 26.03 0.31 -15.55
CA LYS A 28 25.42 1.45 -16.27
C LYS A 28 24.13 1.83 -15.51
N ARG A 29 24.05 3.08 -15.10
CA ARG A 29 22.85 3.62 -14.46
C ARG A 29 21.74 3.66 -15.50
N GLY A 30 20.59 3.09 -15.15
CA GLY A 30 19.38 3.35 -15.92
C GLY A 30 19.01 4.84 -15.87
N PRO A 31 18.13 5.31 -16.77
CA PRO A 31 17.69 6.70 -16.85
C PRO A 31 17.04 7.24 -15.56
N ASN A 32 16.66 6.37 -14.67
CA ASN A 32 16.12 6.71 -13.36
C ASN A 32 17.26 6.67 -12.32
N GLY A 33 17.98 7.77 -12.17
CA GLY A 33 18.99 7.93 -11.13
C GLY A 33 18.42 7.67 -9.72
N SER A 34 19.30 7.35 -8.79
CA SER A 34 18.97 7.10 -7.36
C SER A 34 18.64 8.38 -6.59
N GLY A 35 17.88 9.28 -7.16
CA GLY A 35 17.51 10.55 -6.54
C GLY A 35 16.01 10.71 -6.41
N SER A 36 15.61 11.74 -5.73
CA SER A 36 14.21 12.06 -5.49
C SER A 36 13.91 13.54 -5.67
N HIS A 37 12.64 13.84 -5.86
CA HIS A 37 12.13 15.21 -5.85
C HIS A 37 11.76 15.58 -4.41
N LEU A 38 12.66 16.27 -3.71
CA LEU A 38 12.51 16.60 -2.28
C LEU A 38 11.18 17.28 -1.98
N LEU A 39 10.73 18.21 -2.82
CA LEU A 39 9.45 18.88 -2.65
C LEU A 39 8.27 17.90 -2.67
N LEU A 40 8.29 16.91 -3.56
CA LEU A 40 7.23 15.90 -3.63
C LEU A 40 7.27 14.93 -2.45
N GLU A 41 8.45 14.60 -1.95
CA GLU A 41 8.61 13.83 -0.72
C GLU A 41 8.11 14.61 0.49
N PHE A 42 8.47 15.88 0.60
CA PHE A 42 7.99 16.76 1.67
C PHE A 42 6.45 16.87 1.68
N TRP A 43 5.82 16.93 0.52
CA TRP A 43 4.36 16.92 0.38
C TRP A 43 3.75 15.52 0.56
N GLY A 44 4.55 14.51 0.86
CA GLY A 44 4.07 13.14 1.05
C GLY A 44 3.55 12.47 -0.22
N CYS A 45 3.93 12.96 -1.40
CA CYS A 45 3.48 12.38 -2.68
C CYS A 45 4.13 11.02 -2.92
N ILE A 46 3.33 10.03 -3.32
CA ILE A 46 3.77 8.66 -3.64
C ILE A 46 3.45 8.38 -5.10
N LEU A 47 4.41 7.83 -5.85
CA LEU A 47 4.20 7.43 -7.26
C LEU A 47 3.53 8.51 -8.11
N LYS A 48 3.91 9.78 -7.94
CA LYS A 48 3.29 10.92 -8.62
C LYS A 48 1.79 11.09 -8.31
N ALA A 49 1.35 10.65 -7.15
CA ALA A 49 0.01 10.82 -6.61
C ALA A 49 0.05 11.72 -5.37
N THR A 50 -0.92 12.62 -5.26
CA THR A 50 -1.09 13.43 -4.05
C THR A 50 -1.59 12.57 -2.88
N PRO A 51 -1.36 12.99 -1.62
CA PRO A 51 -1.91 12.31 -0.45
C PRO A 51 -3.40 12.01 -0.55
N ALA A 52 -4.20 12.99 -0.97
CA ALA A 52 -5.64 12.83 -1.14
C ALA A 52 -5.99 11.77 -2.19
N TYR A 53 -5.24 11.70 -3.31
CA TYR A 53 -5.49 10.72 -4.35
C TYR A 53 -5.11 9.31 -3.92
N TYR A 54 -3.91 9.10 -3.37
CA TYR A 54 -3.52 7.75 -2.96
C TYR A 54 -4.32 7.24 -1.75
N SER A 55 -4.72 8.12 -0.83
CA SER A 55 -5.62 7.75 0.27
C SER A 55 -6.96 7.26 -0.27
N TYR A 56 -7.54 7.99 -1.22
CA TYR A 56 -8.79 7.59 -1.86
C TYR A 56 -8.68 6.23 -2.59
N ILE A 57 -7.61 6.03 -3.37
CA ILE A 57 -7.33 4.74 -4.01
C ILE A 57 -7.21 3.61 -2.99
N SER A 58 -6.53 3.86 -1.88
CA SER A 58 -6.31 2.84 -0.85
C SER A 58 -7.63 2.45 -0.16
N ILE A 59 -8.49 3.42 0.13
CA ILE A 59 -9.82 3.17 0.70
C ILE A 59 -10.65 2.34 -0.28
N LEU A 60 -10.73 2.73 -1.55
CA LEU A 60 -11.45 1.95 -2.55
C LEU A 60 -10.89 0.53 -2.70
N SER A 61 -9.56 0.38 -2.63
CA SER A 61 -8.89 -0.93 -2.75
C SER A 61 -9.19 -1.87 -1.58
N ILE A 62 -9.59 -1.33 -0.42
CA ILE A 62 -10.03 -2.12 0.74
C ILE A 62 -11.52 -2.46 0.63
N LEU A 63 -12.34 -1.49 0.19
CA LEU A 63 -13.80 -1.65 0.14
C LEU A 63 -14.27 -2.46 -1.06
N CYS A 64 -13.52 -2.45 -2.16
CA CYS A 64 -13.91 -3.14 -3.38
C CYS A 64 -13.30 -4.56 -3.46
N PRO A 65 -14.03 -5.55 -3.97
CA PRO A 65 -13.55 -6.93 -4.06
C PRO A 65 -12.42 -7.12 -5.09
N SER A 66 -12.21 -6.18 -6.00
CA SER A 66 -11.12 -6.24 -6.99
C SER A 66 -10.67 -4.86 -7.46
N PHE A 67 -9.42 -4.76 -7.95
CA PHE A 67 -8.90 -3.54 -8.56
C PHE A 67 -9.63 -3.16 -9.87
N ASP A 68 -10.22 -4.13 -10.57
CA ASP A 68 -11.02 -3.84 -11.78
C ASP A 68 -12.28 -3.04 -11.45
N ILE A 69 -12.92 -3.35 -10.31
CA ILE A 69 -14.05 -2.56 -9.81
C ILE A 69 -13.60 -1.16 -9.40
N VAL A 70 -12.45 -1.03 -8.73
CA VAL A 70 -11.87 0.28 -8.42
C VAL A 70 -11.67 1.11 -9.69
N ILE A 71 -11.15 0.51 -10.77
CA ILE A 71 -10.97 1.20 -12.06
C ILE A 71 -12.31 1.67 -12.63
N LYS A 72 -13.36 0.83 -12.58
CA LYS A 72 -14.68 1.20 -13.06
C LYS A 72 -15.22 2.41 -12.30
N ILE A 73 -15.18 2.38 -10.96
CA ILE A 73 -15.61 3.50 -10.12
C ILE A 73 -14.85 4.80 -10.47
N LEU A 74 -13.52 4.69 -10.62
CA LEU A 74 -12.71 5.85 -10.99
C LEU A 74 -13.05 6.38 -12.38
N LYS A 75 -13.31 5.48 -13.33
CA LYS A 75 -13.71 5.85 -14.69
C LYS A 75 -15.06 6.58 -14.70
N ASP A 76 -16.02 6.14 -13.89
CA ASP A 76 -17.33 6.80 -13.75
C ASP A 76 -17.20 8.22 -13.17
N GLN A 77 -16.12 8.46 -12.42
CA GLN A 77 -15.77 9.80 -11.92
C GLN A 77 -14.83 10.58 -12.87
N ASN A 78 -14.65 10.13 -14.12
CA ASN A 78 -13.73 10.70 -15.10
C ASN A 78 -12.23 10.70 -14.64
N ILE A 79 -11.87 9.83 -13.71
CA ILE A 79 -10.48 9.67 -13.24
C ILE A 79 -9.82 8.55 -14.01
N ARG A 80 -8.80 8.89 -14.81
CA ARG A 80 -8.00 7.86 -15.50
C ARG A 80 -7.04 7.20 -14.50
N ALA A 81 -7.12 5.88 -14.42
CA ALA A 81 -6.22 5.10 -13.60
C ALA A 81 -5.87 3.77 -14.29
N GLU A 82 -4.62 3.37 -14.17
CA GLU A 82 -4.11 2.10 -14.70
C GLU A 82 -4.07 1.05 -13.59
N TYR A 83 -4.40 -0.20 -13.91
CA TYR A 83 -4.42 -1.32 -12.98
C TYR A 83 -3.13 -1.45 -12.16
N ASN A 84 -1.98 -1.47 -12.84
CA ASN A 84 -0.69 -1.63 -12.17
C ASN A 84 -0.39 -0.46 -11.22
N ARG A 85 -0.81 0.74 -11.59
CA ARG A 85 -0.60 1.92 -10.75
C ARG A 85 -1.47 1.90 -9.49
N ILE A 86 -2.74 1.52 -9.61
CA ILE A 86 -3.64 1.34 -8.45
C ILE A 86 -3.05 0.31 -7.50
N LYS A 87 -2.67 -0.85 -8.04
CA LYS A 87 -2.04 -1.92 -7.26
C LYS A 87 -0.78 -1.46 -6.53
N GLN A 88 0.11 -0.74 -7.22
CA GLN A 88 1.35 -0.21 -6.61
C GLN A 88 1.04 0.79 -5.48
N ILE A 89 0.08 1.70 -5.68
CA ILE A 89 -0.33 2.67 -4.66
C ILE A 89 -0.88 1.92 -3.44
N ALA A 90 -1.81 0.99 -3.64
CA ALA A 90 -2.43 0.23 -2.55
C ALA A 90 -1.39 -0.54 -1.73
N TYR A 91 -0.46 -1.22 -2.39
CA TYR A 91 0.61 -1.95 -1.70
C TYR A 91 1.58 -1.03 -0.95
N GLN A 92 2.01 0.08 -1.55
CA GLN A 92 2.91 1.02 -0.86
C GLN A 92 2.26 1.67 0.36
N VAL A 93 0.97 2.01 0.27
CA VAL A 93 0.24 2.53 1.42
C VAL A 93 0.07 1.45 2.48
N GLY A 94 -0.30 0.22 2.09
CA GLY A 94 -0.40 -0.91 2.99
C GLY A 94 0.91 -1.19 3.72
N GLU A 95 2.05 -1.16 3.03
CA GLU A 95 3.37 -1.34 3.64
C GLU A 95 3.72 -0.22 4.62
N LYS A 96 3.39 1.03 4.27
CA LYS A 96 3.56 2.17 5.20
C LYS A 96 2.68 2.04 6.44
N CYS A 97 1.41 1.63 6.28
CA CYS A 97 0.53 1.37 7.41
C CYS A 97 1.08 0.26 8.29
N PHE A 98 1.53 -0.83 7.69
CA PHE A 98 2.14 -1.95 8.41
C PHE A 98 3.40 -1.53 9.18
N SER A 99 4.27 -0.75 8.56
CA SER A 99 5.51 -0.24 9.20
C SER A 99 5.21 0.72 10.36
N ASN A 100 4.10 1.44 10.30
CA ASN A 100 3.69 2.39 11.34
C ASN A 100 2.66 1.83 12.33
N ARG A 101 2.32 0.54 12.23
CA ARG A 101 1.26 -0.07 13.07
C ARG A 101 1.51 0.07 14.58
N VAL A 102 2.78 0.06 14.99
CA VAL A 102 3.16 0.21 16.40
C VAL A 102 2.78 1.61 16.93
N ARG A 103 2.78 2.63 16.08
CA ARG A 103 2.41 4.01 16.46
C ARG A 103 0.88 4.18 16.65
N ILE A 104 0.09 3.29 16.07
CA ILE A 104 -1.38 3.31 16.17
C ILE A 104 -1.85 2.53 17.39
N GLY A 105 -1.06 1.55 17.85
CA GLY A 105 -1.34 0.74 19.03
C GLY A 105 -1.16 1.51 20.33
N LEU A 106 -1.41 0.82 21.44
CA LEU A 106 -1.10 1.33 22.78
C LEU A 106 0.38 1.63 22.90
N GLN A 107 0.70 2.82 23.38
CA GLN A 107 2.08 3.20 23.61
C GLN A 107 2.54 2.70 24.99
N PRO A 108 3.85 2.40 25.17
CA PRO A 108 4.37 2.08 26.49
C PRO A 108 4.06 3.20 27.49
N GLY A 109 3.45 2.87 28.61
CA GLY A 109 3.04 3.83 29.64
C GLY A 109 1.60 4.38 29.50
N GLU A 110 0.87 4.07 28.43
CA GLU A 110 -0.57 4.39 28.39
C GLU A 110 -1.33 3.61 29.48
N ASN A 111 -1.96 4.34 30.37
CA ASN A 111 -2.72 3.74 31.46
C ASN A 111 -4.12 3.33 30.97
N VAL A 112 -4.37 2.03 30.98
CA VAL A 112 -5.69 1.44 30.65
C VAL A 112 -6.43 0.94 31.90
N SER A 113 -5.92 1.22 33.09
CA SER A 113 -6.54 0.80 34.35
C SER A 113 -7.95 1.39 34.49
N GLY A 114 -8.91 0.59 34.85
CA GLY A 114 -10.32 0.98 34.98
C GLY A 114 -11.08 1.17 33.67
N LYS A 115 -10.44 0.91 32.53
CA LYS A 115 -11.08 0.93 31.20
C LYS A 115 -11.51 -0.48 30.78
N ARG A 116 -12.53 -0.57 29.95
CA ARG A 116 -12.96 -1.85 29.38
C ARG A 116 -12.20 -2.09 28.06
N VAL A 117 -11.69 -3.30 27.89
CA VAL A 117 -11.00 -3.71 26.67
C VAL A 117 -11.85 -4.77 25.97
N ILE A 118 -12.22 -4.52 24.72
CA ILE A 118 -12.93 -5.47 23.88
C ILE A 118 -11.95 -5.97 22.82
N ILE A 119 -11.79 -7.28 22.76
CA ILE A 119 -10.96 -7.96 21.77
C ILE A 119 -11.88 -8.77 20.86
N SER A 120 -11.92 -8.39 19.59
CA SER A 120 -12.62 -9.15 18.57
C SER A 120 -11.61 -9.89 17.71
N VAL A 121 -11.87 -11.16 17.43
CA VAL A 121 -11.02 -12.00 16.59
C VAL A 121 -11.86 -12.55 15.47
N ASP A 122 -11.44 -12.31 14.24
CA ASP A 122 -12.05 -12.89 13.06
C ASP A 122 -10.98 -13.63 12.22
N GLY A 123 -11.37 -14.68 11.53
CA GLY A 123 -10.49 -15.47 10.72
C GLY A 123 -11.20 -16.01 9.49
N GLY A 124 -10.54 -15.93 8.35
CA GLY A 124 -11.07 -16.44 7.10
C GLY A 124 -10.02 -17.26 6.33
N ARG A 125 -10.47 -18.27 5.62
CA ARG A 125 -9.58 -19.02 4.74
C ARG A 125 -9.43 -18.34 3.40
N THR A 126 -8.19 -18.12 2.98
CA THR A 126 -7.87 -17.57 1.66
C THR A 126 -6.75 -18.36 1.01
N ARG A 127 -6.76 -18.42 -0.32
CA ARG A 127 -5.64 -18.96 -1.09
C ARG A 127 -4.62 -17.88 -1.33
N MET A 128 -3.40 -18.10 -0.88
CA MET A 128 -2.28 -17.20 -1.12
C MET A 128 -1.33 -17.80 -2.15
N ARG A 129 -0.78 -16.95 -3.01
CA ARG A 129 0.27 -17.36 -3.94
C ARG A 129 1.61 -17.26 -3.25
N GLU A 130 2.28 -18.38 -3.08
CA GLU A 130 3.64 -18.47 -2.56
C GLU A 130 4.58 -18.87 -3.68
N GLN A 131 5.69 -18.15 -3.83
CA GLN A 131 6.69 -18.50 -4.83
C GLN A 131 7.32 -19.84 -4.48
N ASN A 132 7.36 -20.75 -5.45
CA ASN A 132 8.03 -22.03 -5.30
C ASN A 132 9.11 -22.17 -6.37
N PRO A 133 10.39 -21.90 -6.03
CA PRO A 133 11.50 -21.96 -6.98
C PRO A 133 11.72 -23.35 -7.56
N ASP A 134 11.32 -24.40 -6.84
CA ASP A 134 11.56 -25.80 -7.22
C ASP A 134 10.55 -26.33 -8.25
N LYS A 135 9.43 -25.64 -8.43
CA LYS A 135 8.44 -26.02 -9.45
C LYS A 135 8.95 -25.74 -10.86
N LYS A 136 9.09 -26.77 -11.69
CA LYS A 136 9.42 -26.61 -13.11
C LYS A 136 8.31 -25.86 -13.84
N ALA A 137 8.65 -24.85 -14.65
CA ALA A 137 7.66 -24.15 -15.46
C ALA A 137 7.00 -25.12 -16.43
N SER A 138 5.67 -25.12 -16.52
CA SER A 138 4.94 -25.87 -17.54
C SER A 138 5.42 -25.43 -18.93
N GLN A 139 5.78 -26.38 -19.79
CA GLN A 139 6.29 -26.12 -21.14
C GLN A 139 5.25 -25.51 -22.10
N SER A 140 3.98 -25.46 -21.72
CA SER A 140 2.86 -25.06 -22.58
C SER A 140 2.53 -23.56 -22.57
N SER A 141 3.18 -22.74 -21.77
CA SER A 141 2.85 -21.31 -21.71
C SER A 141 3.88 -20.44 -22.41
N LYS A 142 3.46 -19.73 -23.46
CA LYS A 142 4.21 -18.59 -24.06
C LYS A 142 4.42 -17.51 -22.99
N GLY A 143 5.46 -17.63 -22.19
CA GLY A 143 5.84 -16.70 -21.15
C GLY A 143 6.25 -17.41 -19.87
N LYS A 144 7.40 -17.04 -19.34
CA LYS A 144 7.93 -17.55 -18.07
C LYS A 144 7.05 -17.06 -16.91
N ARG A 145 5.95 -17.74 -16.64
CA ARG A 145 5.16 -17.45 -15.44
C ARG A 145 5.94 -17.90 -14.20
N ALA A 146 6.02 -17.01 -13.24
CA ALA A 146 6.61 -17.35 -11.95
C ALA A 146 5.90 -18.59 -11.37
N LYS A 147 6.70 -19.54 -10.88
CA LYS A 147 6.22 -20.74 -10.26
C LYS A 147 5.67 -20.41 -8.88
N PHE A 148 4.48 -20.84 -8.60
CA PHE A 148 3.87 -20.60 -7.30
C PHE A 148 2.98 -21.76 -6.88
N ASP A 149 2.87 -21.92 -5.59
CA ASP A 149 1.86 -22.73 -4.94
C ASP A 149 0.69 -21.84 -4.50
N THR A 150 -0.46 -22.45 -4.28
CA THR A 150 -1.64 -21.76 -3.78
C THR A 150 -2.15 -22.44 -2.51
N PRO A 151 -1.35 -22.47 -1.43
CA PRO A 151 -1.80 -23.03 -0.18
C PRO A 151 -2.96 -22.22 0.41
N TRP A 152 -3.81 -22.90 1.15
CA TRP A 152 -4.79 -22.25 2.00
C TRP A 152 -4.08 -21.69 3.22
N ARG A 153 -4.33 -20.42 3.51
CA ARG A 153 -3.89 -19.74 4.72
C ARG A 153 -5.12 -19.22 5.46
N GLU A 154 -4.98 -19.13 6.76
CA GLU A 154 -6.02 -18.62 7.65
C GLU A 154 -5.49 -17.34 8.33
N PRO A 155 -5.54 -16.18 7.65
CA PRO A 155 -5.22 -14.94 8.30
C PRO A 155 -6.23 -14.67 9.42
N LYS A 156 -5.74 -14.23 10.56
CA LYS A 156 -6.56 -13.81 11.70
C LYS A 156 -6.47 -12.30 11.86
N LEU A 157 -7.62 -11.67 11.94
CA LEU A 157 -7.74 -10.25 12.23
C LEU A 157 -8.07 -10.09 13.73
N PHE A 158 -7.28 -9.30 14.40
CA PHE A 158 -7.53 -8.89 15.78
C PHE A 158 -7.90 -7.41 15.80
N VAL A 159 -9.02 -7.08 16.41
CA VAL A 159 -9.41 -5.70 16.65
C VAL A 159 -9.53 -5.51 18.16
N ILE A 160 -8.80 -4.53 18.68
CA ILE A 160 -8.80 -4.21 20.10
C ILE A 160 -9.37 -2.81 20.26
N HIS A 161 -10.47 -2.69 20.96
CA HIS A 161 -11.07 -1.42 21.32
C HIS A 161 -10.92 -1.19 22.82
N ILE A 162 -10.55 0.03 23.16
CA ILE A 162 -10.52 0.49 24.54
C ILE A 162 -11.71 1.43 24.74
N LEU A 163 -12.56 1.10 25.69
CA LEU A 163 -13.73 1.87 26.01
C LEU A 163 -13.53 2.62 27.32
N ASP A 164 -14.04 3.83 27.38
CA ASP A 164 -14.18 4.57 28.63
C ASP A 164 -15.33 4.01 29.49
N LYS A 165 -15.50 4.55 30.70
CA LYS A 165 -16.55 4.16 31.63
C LYS A 165 -17.94 4.25 31.01
N ASP A 166 -18.16 5.23 30.17
CA ASP A 166 -19.41 5.50 29.44
C ASP A 166 -19.64 4.61 28.22
N GLY A 167 -18.70 3.73 27.89
CA GLY A 167 -18.76 2.86 26.70
C GLY A 167 -18.31 3.51 25.39
N SER A 168 -17.79 4.73 25.44
CA SER A 168 -17.24 5.41 24.27
C SER A 168 -15.88 4.83 23.89
N ILE A 169 -15.65 4.63 22.59
CA ILE A 169 -14.34 4.15 22.07
C ILE A 169 -13.32 5.26 22.23
N ILE A 170 -12.23 4.96 22.94
CA ILE A 170 -11.11 5.87 23.13
C ILE A 170 -10.02 5.56 22.07
N LYS A 171 -9.84 4.26 21.75
CA LYS A 171 -8.79 3.79 20.85
C LYS A 171 -9.18 2.44 20.25
#